data_d3492bce1f84d1faa38c34691001b63e
#
_entry.id   d3492bce1f84d1faa38c34691001b63e
#
_cell.length_a   1.000
_cell.length_b   1.000
_cell.length_c   1.000
_cell.angle_alpha   90.00
_cell.angle_beta   90.00
_cell.angle_gamma   90.00
#
_symmetry.space_group_name_H-M   'P 1'
#
loop_
_entity.id
_entity.type
_entity.pdbx_description
1 polymer ?
#
loop_
_entity_poly.entity_id
_entity_poly.type
_entity_poly.pdbx_seq_one_letter_code
_entity_poly.pdbx_strand_id
1 'polypeptide(L)'
;MKTPIRLFFRGVRTVLGPVVLAKESLTRPKALVRAPEAQMAVDEACADLALYQYKTCPFCSKVRQEVHRLALPIALVDAQHPGSERDALIAAGGGRAKVPCLRITEPGGAHRWLHDSAQINGYLRERFQSV
;
A
#
# COMPACT_ATOMS: atom_id res chain seq x y z
N MET A 1 17.27 5.77 28.57
CA MET A 1 17.56 4.58 27.77
C MET A 1 16.76 4.41 26.50
N LYS A 2 15.59 5.06 26.37
CA LYS A 2 14.79 4.97 25.13
C LYS A 2 15.32 5.88 24.00
N THR A 3 16.04 6.95 24.34
CA THR A 3 16.55 7.97 23.38
C THR A 3 17.60 7.42 22.41
N PRO A 4 18.61 6.63 22.81
CA PRO A 4 19.59 6.06 21.88
C PRO A 4 18.97 5.10 20.86
N ILE A 5 17.97 4.32 21.28
CA ILE A 5 17.27 3.38 20.42
C ILE A 5 16.45 4.14 19.38
N ARG A 6 15.77 5.21 19.77
CA ARG A 6 15.01 6.07 18.86
C ARG A 6 15.91 6.74 17.81
N LEU A 7 17.08 7.23 18.23
CA LEU A 7 18.08 7.82 17.34
C LEU A 7 18.63 6.77 16.36
N PHE A 8 18.89 5.56 16.83
CA PHE A 8 19.34 4.46 15.99
C PHE A 8 18.31 4.12 14.91
N PHE A 9 17.05 3.91 15.29
CA PHE A 9 15.98 3.61 14.33
C PHE A 9 15.71 4.78 13.38
N ARG A 10 15.83 6.00 13.85
CA ARG A 10 15.71 7.19 13.01
C ARG A 10 16.83 7.27 11.97
N GLY A 11 18.06 6.96 12.39
CA GLY A 11 19.21 6.89 11.49
C GLY A 11 19.06 5.78 10.46
N VAL A 12 18.67 4.59 10.91
CA VAL A 12 18.41 3.43 10.02
C VAL A 12 17.31 3.76 9.01
N ARG A 13 16.21 4.38 9.44
CA ARG A 13 15.12 4.79 8.54
C ARG A 13 15.59 5.84 7.52
N THR A 14 16.42 6.78 7.95
CA THR A 14 16.96 7.84 7.07
C THR A 14 17.89 7.25 6.01
N VAL A 15 18.69 6.24 6.36
CA VAL A 15 19.61 5.56 5.44
C VAL A 15 18.87 4.56 4.55
N LEU A 16 17.95 3.76 5.11
CA LEU A 16 17.24 2.72 4.38
C LEU A 16 16.12 3.27 3.48
N GLY A 17 15.55 4.42 3.80
CA GLY A 17 14.48 5.02 3.00
C GLY A 17 14.87 5.20 1.54
N PRO A 18 15.97 5.93 1.23
CA PRO A 18 16.44 6.08 -0.15
C PRO A 18 16.82 4.75 -0.80
N VAL A 19 17.40 3.81 -0.04
CA VAL A 19 17.76 2.47 -0.53
C VAL A 19 16.53 1.69 -0.93
N VAL A 20 15.47 1.71 -0.12
CA VAL A 20 14.20 1.03 -0.42
C VAL A 20 13.59 1.59 -1.70
N LEU A 21 13.54 2.90 -1.85
CA LEU A 21 12.99 3.56 -3.03
C LEU A 21 13.83 3.27 -4.29
N ALA A 22 15.16 3.29 -4.17
CA ALA A 22 16.05 2.94 -5.26
C ALA A 22 15.89 1.49 -5.68
N LYS A 23 15.84 0.57 -4.73
CA LYS A 23 15.60 -0.86 -4.99
C LYS A 23 14.24 -1.08 -5.65
N GLU A 24 13.20 -0.41 -5.16
CA GLU A 24 11.87 -0.48 -5.74
C GLU A 24 11.88 -0.04 -7.21
N SER A 25 12.52 1.08 -7.51
CA SER A 25 12.64 1.60 -8.87
C SER A 25 13.42 0.65 -9.79
N LEU A 26 14.52 0.07 -9.30
CA LEU A 26 15.37 -0.84 -10.07
C LEU A 26 14.76 -2.22 -10.27
N THR A 27 13.95 -2.70 -9.32
CA THR A 27 13.35 -4.04 -9.34
C THR A 27 11.89 -4.03 -9.71
N ARG A 28 11.37 -2.89 -10.16
CA ARG A 28 9.96 -2.74 -10.54
C ARG A 28 9.61 -3.72 -11.67
N PRO A 29 8.62 -4.61 -11.47
CA PRO A 29 8.23 -5.57 -12.48
C PRO A 29 7.55 -4.90 -13.67
N LYS A 30 7.57 -5.58 -14.81
CA LYS A 30 6.85 -5.13 -15.98
C LYS A 30 5.34 -5.21 -15.74
N ALA A 31 4.62 -4.14 -16.03
CA ALA A 31 3.18 -4.08 -15.84
C ALA A 31 2.44 -4.96 -16.85
N LEU A 32 1.35 -5.58 -16.41
CA LEU A 32 0.42 -6.29 -17.28
C LEU A 32 -0.21 -5.32 -18.28
N VAL A 33 -0.39 -5.81 -19.50
CA VAL A 33 -1.11 -5.08 -20.54
C VAL A 33 -2.44 -5.81 -20.79
N ARG A 34 -3.55 -5.08 -20.62
CA ARG A 34 -4.91 -5.59 -20.84
C ARG A 34 -5.54 -4.95 -22.05
N ALA A 35 -6.58 -5.58 -22.60
CA ALA A 35 -7.45 -4.92 -23.56
C ALA A 35 -8.05 -3.66 -22.95
N PRO A 36 -8.30 -2.58 -23.73
CA PRO A 36 -8.81 -1.32 -23.18
C PRO A 36 -10.09 -1.46 -22.33
N GLU A 37 -11.02 -2.29 -22.75
CA GLU A 37 -12.29 -2.52 -22.03
C GLU A 37 -12.03 -3.19 -20.66
N ALA A 38 -11.14 -4.17 -20.62
CA ALA A 38 -10.76 -4.86 -19.40
C ALA A 38 -10.03 -3.91 -18.44
N GLN A 39 -9.15 -3.05 -18.96
CA GLN A 39 -8.46 -2.08 -18.14
C GLN A 39 -9.42 -1.02 -17.58
N MET A 40 -10.41 -0.58 -18.34
CA MET A 40 -11.45 0.34 -17.84
C MET A 40 -12.23 -0.26 -16.68
N ALA A 41 -12.60 -1.54 -16.76
CA ALA A 41 -13.28 -2.24 -15.66
C ALA A 41 -12.40 -2.33 -14.41
N VAL A 42 -11.10 -2.58 -14.59
CA VAL A 42 -10.12 -2.59 -13.48
C VAL A 42 -10.00 -1.18 -12.87
N ASP A 43 -9.91 -0.15 -13.68
CA ASP A 43 -9.79 1.23 -13.21
C ASP A 43 -11.01 1.64 -12.37
N GLU A 44 -12.21 1.27 -12.80
CA GLU A 44 -13.44 1.52 -12.05
C GLU A 44 -13.44 0.78 -10.72
N ALA A 45 -13.04 -0.47 -10.70
CA ALA A 45 -12.94 -1.28 -9.47
C ALA A 45 -11.92 -0.70 -8.49
N CYS A 46 -10.81 -0.17 -8.99
CA CYS A 46 -9.75 0.43 -8.17
C CYS A 46 -10.18 1.74 -7.49
N ALA A 47 -11.24 2.40 -7.97
CA ALA A 47 -11.78 3.59 -7.31
C ALA A 47 -12.29 3.29 -5.89
N ASP A 48 -12.64 2.04 -5.60
CA ASP A 48 -13.08 1.58 -4.28
C ASP A 48 -11.93 1.14 -3.37
N LEU A 49 -10.69 1.25 -3.84
CA LEU A 49 -9.51 0.80 -3.14
C LEU A 49 -8.61 1.99 -2.77
N ALA A 50 -8.04 1.96 -1.57
CA ALA A 50 -7.03 2.91 -1.14
C ALA A 50 -5.95 2.18 -0.34
N LEU A 51 -4.69 2.40 -0.69
CA LEU A 51 -3.55 1.83 0.03
C LEU A 51 -2.97 2.86 0.98
N TYR A 52 -3.11 2.60 2.27
CA TYR A 52 -2.50 3.39 3.33
C TYR A 52 -1.09 2.88 3.54
N GLN A 53 -0.10 3.76 3.43
CA GLN A 53 1.29 3.36 3.38
C GLN A 53 2.23 4.40 3.98
N TYR A 54 3.46 3.94 4.26
CA TYR A 54 4.63 4.79 4.46
C TYR A 54 5.51 4.67 3.22
N LYS A 55 5.98 5.80 2.70
CA LYS A 55 6.77 5.85 1.47
C LYS A 55 8.04 5.01 1.54
N THR A 56 8.66 4.92 2.71
CA THR A 56 9.93 4.24 2.92
C THR A 56 9.82 2.86 3.57
N CYS A 57 8.61 2.34 3.75
CA CYS A 57 8.40 1.03 4.35
C CYS A 57 8.65 -0.09 3.33
N PRO A 58 9.52 -1.08 3.63
CA PRO A 58 9.78 -2.19 2.71
C PRO A 58 8.56 -3.05 2.40
N PHE A 59 7.69 -3.27 3.37
CA PHE A 59 6.45 -4.03 3.16
C PHE A 59 5.46 -3.26 2.28
N CYS A 60 5.40 -1.94 2.43
CA CYS A 60 4.63 -1.08 1.54
C CYS A 60 5.18 -1.13 0.11
N SER A 61 6.50 -1.17 -0.03
CA SER A 61 7.16 -1.32 -1.34
C SER A 61 6.73 -2.59 -2.06
N LYS A 62 6.63 -3.72 -1.35
CA LYS A 62 6.15 -4.99 -1.93
C LYS A 62 4.74 -4.86 -2.49
N VAL A 63 3.86 -4.17 -1.78
CA VAL A 63 2.49 -3.95 -2.24
C VAL A 63 2.47 -2.99 -3.44
N ARG A 64 3.24 -1.91 -3.40
CA ARG A 64 3.33 -0.96 -4.53
C ARG A 64 3.85 -1.64 -5.80
N GLN A 65 4.82 -2.54 -5.68
CA GLN A 65 5.33 -3.31 -6.82
C GLN A 65 4.24 -4.20 -7.42
N GLU A 66 3.43 -4.85 -6.59
CA GLU A 66 2.33 -5.68 -7.05
C GLU A 66 1.22 -4.84 -7.70
N VAL A 67 0.89 -3.69 -7.10
CA VAL A 67 -0.04 -2.71 -7.69
C VAL A 67 0.44 -2.28 -9.07
N HIS A 68 1.72 -2.01 -9.22
CA HIS A 68 2.32 -1.65 -10.52
C HIS A 68 2.27 -2.83 -11.50
N ARG A 69 2.66 -4.03 -11.06
CA ARG A 69 2.66 -5.23 -11.91
C ARG A 69 1.28 -5.53 -12.47
N LEU A 70 0.26 -5.37 -11.65
CA LEU A 70 -1.13 -5.62 -12.05
C LEU A 70 -1.78 -4.42 -12.74
N ALA A 71 -1.05 -3.32 -12.95
CA ALA A 71 -1.53 -2.09 -13.57
C ALA A 71 -2.81 -1.56 -12.92
N LEU A 72 -2.77 -1.39 -11.58
CA LEU A 72 -3.90 -0.97 -10.77
C LEU A 72 -3.77 0.51 -10.37
N PRO A 73 -4.68 1.41 -10.78
CA PRO A 73 -4.65 2.82 -10.37
C PRO A 73 -5.28 3.00 -8.99
N ILE A 74 -4.68 2.39 -7.97
CA ILE A 74 -5.12 2.48 -6.58
C ILE A 74 -4.57 3.76 -5.96
N ALA A 75 -5.40 4.51 -5.25
CA ALA A 75 -4.97 5.70 -4.53
C ALA A 75 -3.98 5.32 -3.42
N LEU A 76 -2.84 6.02 -3.38
CA LEU A 76 -1.85 5.87 -2.32
C LEU A 76 -2.10 6.97 -1.29
N VAL A 77 -2.35 6.55 -0.04
CA VAL A 77 -2.66 7.46 1.06
C VAL A 77 -1.48 7.50 2.02
N ASP A 78 -0.95 8.69 2.26
CA ASP A 78 0.13 8.87 3.24
C ASP A 78 -0.42 8.68 4.65
N ALA A 79 0.10 7.69 5.36
CA ALA A 79 -0.24 7.41 6.75
C ALA A 79 0.92 7.74 7.71
N GLN A 80 2.02 8.27 7.19
CA GLN A 80 3.21 8.59 7.99
C GLN A 80 3.05 9.90 8.74
N HIS A 81 2.37 10.87 8.15
CA HIS A 81 2.19 12.19 8.73
C HIS A 81 0.85 12.29 9.48
N PRO A 82 0.77 13.10 10.56
CA PRO A 82 -0.47 13.30 11.29
C PRO A 82 -1.58 13.86 10.39
N GLY A 83 -2.81 13.43 10.64
CA GLY A 83 -3.99 13.89 9.90
C GLY A 83 -5.14 12.89 9.99
N SER A 84 -6.25 13.24 9.36
CA SER A 84 -7.48 12.42 9.38
C SER A 84 -7.28 11.04 8.76
N GLU A 85 -6.43 10.93 7.75
CA GLU A 85 -6.15 9.67 7.08
C GLU A 85 -5.42 8.70 8.01
N ARG A 86 -4.40 9.19 8.73
CA ARG A 86 -3.69 8.40 9.73
C ARG A 86 -4.61 8.02 10.89
N ASP A 87 -5.47 8.93 11.32
CA ASP A 87 -6.42 8.69 12.42
C ASP A 87 -7.41 7.57 12.05
N ALA A 88 -7.90 7.56 10.82
CA ALA A 88 -8.78 6.50 10.32
C ALA A 88 -8.05 5.13 10.31
N LEU A 89 -6.79 5.12 9.89
CA LEU A 89 -5.97 3.90 9.89
C LEU A 89 -5.75 3.38 11.31
N ILE A 90 -5.45 4.27 12.26
CA ILE A 90 -5.26 3.90 13.67
C ILE A 90 -6.53 3.31 14.25
N ALA A 91 -7.67 3.92 13.99
CA ALA A 91 -8.97 3.42 14.45
C ALA A 91 -9.25 2.02 13.90
N ALA A 92 -8.98 1.79 12.62
CA ALA A 92 -9.16 0.48 11.98
C ALA A 92 -8.15 -0.55 12.47
N GLY A 93 -6.95 -0.12 12.88
CA GLY A 93 -5.86 -0.98 13.34
C GLY A 93 -5.86 -1.27 14.85
N GLY A 94 -6.94 -0.95 15.56
CA GLY A 94 -7.02 -1.22 17.00
C GLY A 94 -6.11 -0.33 17.85
N GLY A 95 -5.88 0.91 17.43
CA GLY A 95 -5.05 1.87 18.14
C GLY A 95 -3.63 2.01 17.61
N ARG A 96 -3.29 1.33 16.53
CA ARG A 96 -1.96 1.37 15.92
C ARG A 96 -2.05 1.68 14.43
N ALA A 97 -1.10 2.49 13.94
CA ALA A 97 -0.92 2.73 12.52
C ALA A 97 -0.18 1.55 11.88
N LYS A 98 -0.93 0.56 11.43
CA LYS A 98 -0.36 -0.63 10.76
C LYS A 98 -0.34 -0.40 9.26
N VAL A 99 0.82 -0.42 8.66
CA VAL A 99 1.03 -0.30 7.22
C VAL A 99 1.86 -1.48 6.69
N PRO A 100 1.66 -1.90 5.44
CA PRO A 100 0.64 -1.44 4.50
C PRO A 100 -0.77 -1.83 4.94
N CYS A 101 -1.76 -1.03 4.57
CA CYS A 101 -3.17 -1.35 4.83
C CYS A 101 -4.00 -1.01 3.60
N LEU A 102 -4.74 -1.97 3.09
CA LEU A 102 -5.67 -1.76 1.99
C LEU A 102 -7.07 -1.55 2.53
N ARG A 103 -7.66 -0.38 2.24
CA ARG A 103 -9.06 -0.11 2.50
C ARG A 103 -9.88 -0.47 1.27
N ILE A 104 -10.84 -1.34 1.45
CA ILE A 104 -11.77 -1.77 0.41
C ILE A 104 -13.14 -1.19 0.76
N THR A 105 -13.68 -0.32 -0.10
CA THR A 105 -15.02 0.18 0.06
C THR A 105 -15.99 -0.78 -0.61
N GLU A 106 -16.85 -1.39 0.18
CA GLU A 106 -17.82 -2.37 -0.30
C GLU A 106 -19.09 -1.70 -0.84
N PRO A 107 -19.87 -2.41 -1.69
CA PRO A 107 -21.20 -1.93 -2.08
C PRO A 107 -22.03 -1.65 -0.84
N GLY A 108 -22.55 -0.44 -0.69
CA GLY A 108 -23.26 0.00 0.52
C GLY A 108 -22.44 0.91 1.41
N GLY A 109 -21.17 1.14 1.09
CA GLY A 109 -20.32 2.13 1.75
C GLY A 109 -19.51 1.64 2.94
N ALA A 110 -19.65 0.40 3.36
CA ALA A 110 -18.84 -0.16 4.44
C ALA A 110 -17.39 -0.33 4.01
N HIS A 111 -16.46 -0.15 4.94
CA HIS A 111 -15.03 -0.33 4.69
C HIS A 111 -14.53 -1.65 5.26
N ARG A 112 -13.75 -2.37 4.46
CA ARG A 112 -13.00 -3.55 4.89
C ARG A 112 -11.51 -3.20 4.83
N TRP A 113 -10.75 -3.62 5.85
CA TRP A 113 -9.34 -3.29 5.98
C TRP A 113 -8.48 -4.55 6.00
N LEU A 114 -7.47 -4.60 5.14
CA LEU A 114 -6.46 -5.65 5.11
C LEU A 114 -5.12 -5.07 5.56
N HIS A 115 -4.50 -5.65 6.58
CA HIS A 115 -3.31 -5.09 7.24
C HIS A 115 -2.00 -5.84 6.97
N ASP A 116 -2.03 -6.91 6.21
CA ASP A 116 -0.86 -7.75 5.94
C ASP A 116 -0.48 -7.66 4.47
N SER A 117 0.81 -7.40 4.17
CA SER A 117 1.27 -7.28 2.79
C SER A 117 0.99 -8.52 1.96
N ALA A 118 1.14 -9.71 2.54
CA ALA A 118 0.87 -10.96 1.85
C ALA A 118 -0.64 -11.13 1.57
N GLN A 119 -1.50 -10.76 2.52
CA GLN A 119 -2.95 -10.80 2.34
C GLN A 119 -3.40 -9.79 1.28
N ILE A 120 -2.83 -8.59 1.30
CA ILE A 120 -3.13 -7.54 0.31
C ILE A 120 -2.75 -8.03 -1.08
N ASN A 121 -1.53 -8.52 -1.24
CA ASN A 121 -1.04 -9.01 -2.54
C ASN A 121 -1.86 -10.20 -3.03
N GLY A 122 -2.22 -11.13 -2.14
CA GLY A 122 -3.09 -12.25 -2.46
C GLY A 122 -4.47 -11.81 -2.96
N TYR A 123 -5.09 -10.85 -2.27
CA TYR A 123 -6.36 -10.26 -2.66
C TYR A 123 -6.29 -9.61 -4.04
N LEU A 124 -5.25 -8.82 -4.29
CA LEU A 124 -5.07 -8.12 -5.56
C LEU A 124 -4.85 -9.11 -6.72
N ARG A 125 -4.04 -10.15 -6.51
CA ARG A 125 -3.81 -11.20 -7.52
C ARG A 125 -5.09 -11.95 -7.84
N GLU A 126 -5.79 -12.40 -6.82
CA GLU A 126 -7.04 -13.16 -6.99
C GLU A 126 -8.08 -12.34 -7.76
N ARG A 127 -8.20 -11.05 -7.48
CA ARG A 127 -9.19 -10.19 -8.09
C ARG A 127 -8.82 -9.73 -9.50
N PHE A 128 -7.55 -9.42 -9.76
CA PHE A 128 -7.15 -8.67 -10.95
C PHE A 128 -6.18 -9.39 -11.90
N GLN A 129 -5.54 -10.46 -11.48
CA GLN A 129 -4.50 -11.09 -12.31
C GLN A 129 -5.05 -11.72 -13.60
N SER A 130 -6.28 -12.20 -13.58
CA SER A 130 -6.92 -12.91 -14.70
C SER A 130 -7.84 -12.00 -15.55
N VAL A 131 -7.90 -10.73 -15.24
CA VAL A 131 -8.79 -9.81 -15.95
C VAL A 131 -8.16 -9.24 -17.21
#